data_acce03464a9c1cd818593a20a46ed573
#
_entry.id   acce03464a9c1cd818593a20a46ed573
#
_cell.length_a   1.000
_cell.length_b   1.000
_cell.length_c   1.000
_cell.angle_alpha   90.00
_cell.angle_beta   90.00
_cell.angle_gamma   90.00
#
_symmetry.space_group_name_H-M   'P 1'
#
loop_
_entity.id
_entity.type
_entity.pdbx_description
1 polymer ?
#
loop_
_entity_poly.entity_id
_entity_poly.type
_entity_poly.pdbx_seq_one_letter_code
_entity_poly.pdbx_strand_id
1 'polypeptide(L)'
;MEFLLYLSPQGQQLIRDLISAKFHIHENIGFCRNSQMFGYVDYPNKFVVCTNNIRNSGWDMSRYIPETVYHEAVHAAQICNFNEPMGISSKLMPLPWNKMQDIKNSAKVSKSYKVYQKEHEAYYFEDKPEEVSYYVKKYCF
;
A
#
# COMPACT_ATOMS: atom_id res chain seq x y z
N MET A 1 16.46 7.09 -1.79
CA MET A 1 15.12 7.51 -1.36
C MET A 1 15.02 7.49 0.14
N GLU A 2 14.53 8.56 0.70
CA GLU A 2 14.52 8.72 2.16
C GLU A 2 13.70 7.65 2.88
N PHE A 3 12.53 7.26 2.32
CA PHE A 3 11.66 6.31 3.02
C PHE A 3 12.34 4.97 3.29
N LEU A 4 13.32 4.57 2.49
CA LEU A 4 14.06 3.32 2.70
C LEU A 4 14.76 3.27 4.05
N LEU A 5 15.14 4.43 4.60
CA LEU A 5 15.82 4.51 5.90
C LEU A 5 14.91 4.07 7.07
N TYR A 6 13.60 4.08 6.87
CA TYR A 6 12.62 3.72 7.89
C TYR A 6 12.16 2.27 7.78
N LEU A 7 12.68 1.52 6.80
CA LEU A 7 12.29 0.13 6.59
C LEU A 7 13.29 -0.82 7.27
N SER A 8 12.74 -1.90 7.83
CA SER A 8 13.53 -3.04 8.29
C SER A 8 14.20 -3.72 7.08
N PRO A 9 15.18 -4.63 7.31
CA PRO A 9 15.74 -5.42 6.22
C PRO A 9 14.66 -6.16 5.41
N GLN A 10 13.61 -6.63 6.08
CA GLN A 10 12.48 -7.28 5.41
C GLN A 10 11.73 -6.30 4.49
N GLY A 11 11.50 -5.08 4.96
CA GLY A 11 10.84 -4.05 4.15
C GLY A 11 11.68 -3.63 2.96
N GLN A 12 13.00 -3.52 3.14
CA GLN A 12 13.91 -3.23 2.05
C GLN A 12 13.93 -4.35 1.02
N GLN A 13 13.86 -5.60 1.47
CA GLN A 13 13.76 -6.74 0.55
C GLN A 13 12.45 -6.71 -0.25
N LEU A 14 11.35 -6.31 0.39
CA LEU A 14 10.07 -6.14 -0.32
C LEU A 14 10.20 -5.14 -1.46
N ILE A 15 10.89 -4.02 -1.23
CA ILE A 15 11.12 -3.03 -2.30
C ILE A 15 11.94 -3.64 -3.43
N ARG A 16 12.98 -4.42 -3.12
CA ARG A 16 13.77 -5.12 -4.16
C ARG A 16 12.90 -6.11 -4.94
N ASP A 17 12.03 -6.82 -4.27
CA ASP A 17 11.09 -7.76 -4.91
C ASP A 17 10.15 -7.01 -5.87
N LEU A 18 9.63 -5.87 -5.46
CA LEU A 18 8.77 -5.04 -6.31
C LEU A 18 9.53 -4.54 -7.55
N ILE A 19 10.78 -4.13 -7.39
CA ILE A 19 11.63 -3.73 -8.52
C ILE A 19 11.84 -4.92 -9.48
N SER A 20 12.10 -6.11 -8.92
CA SER A 20 12.24 -7.33 -9.73
C SER A 20 10.95 -7.68 -10.47
N ALA A 21 9.81 -7.35 -9.90
CA ALA A 21 8.49 -7.52 -10.53
C ALA A 21 8.16 -6.39 -11.52
N LYS A 22 9.13 -5.52 -11.82
CA LYS A 22 9.04 -4.43 -12.81
C LYS A 22 8.23 -3.21 -12.33
N PHE A 23 8.03 -3.06 -11.02
CA PHE A 23 7.50 -1.81 -10.50
C PHE A 23 8.56 -0.73 -10.48
N HIS A 24 8.16 0.49 -10.82
CA HIS A 24 9.02 1.68 -10.74
C HIS A 24 8.73 2.38 -9.41
N ILE A 25 9.77 2.48 -8.58
CA ILE A 25 9.66 3.03 -7.23
C ILE A 25 9.99 4.51 -7.25
N HIS A 26 9.10 5.33 -6.73
CA HIS A 26 9.24 6.78 -6.70
C HIS A 26 8.95 7.33 -5.31
N GLU A 27 9.40 8.57 -5.08
CA GLU A 27 9.17 9.28 -3.82
C GLU A 27 8.76 10.72 -4.13
N ASN A 28 7.68 11.18 -3.47
CA ASN A 28 7.24 12.59 -3.50
C ASN A 28 6.89 13.14 -4.89
N ILE A 29 6.37 12.30 -5.78
CA ILE A 29 6.00 12.75 -7.13
C ILE A 29 4.47 12.72 -7.33
N GLY A 30 4.02 13.31 -8.42
CA GLY A 30 2.63 13.24 -8.86
C GLY A 30 1.65 13.71 -7.81
N PHE A 31 0.69 12.87 -7.46
CA PHE A 31 -0.37 13.19 -6.50
C PHE A 31 0.14 13.57 -5.10
N CYS A 32 1.38 13.21 -4.76
CA CYS A 32 1.97 13.62 -3.48
C CYS A 32 2.04 15.14 -3.33
N ARG A 33 2.18 15.86 -4.43
CA ARG A 33 2.38 17.31 -4.41
C ARG A 33 1.09 18.09 -4.19
N ASN A 34 -0.05 17.51 -4.55
CA ASN A 34 -1.34 18.18 -4.57
C ASN A 34 -2.35 17.58 -3.59
N SER A 35 -1.88 16.71 -2.68
CA SER A 35 -2.74 16.03 -1.73
C SER A 35 -2.00 15.77 -0.43
N GLN A 36 -2.70 15.19 0.54
CA GLN A 36 -2.13 14.77 1.81
C GLN A 36 -1.96 13.25 1.89
N MET A 37 -2.11 12.55 0.78
CA MET A 37 -1.97 11.08 0.77
C MET A 37 -0.55 10.66 1.12
N PHE A 38 -0.41 9.47 1.72
CA PHE A 38 0.87 8.94 2.16
C PHE A 38 1.57 8.11 1.08
N GLY A 39 0.83 7.57 0.15
CA GLY A 39 1.38 6.79 -0.96
C GLY A 39 0.28 6.38 -1.92
N TYR A 40 0.69 5.85 -3.07
CA TYR A 40 -0.25 5.31 -4.04
C TYR A 40 0.45 4.38 -5.01
N VAL A 41 -0.32 3.52 -5.65
CA VAL A 41 0.14 2.69 -6.74
C VAL A 41 -0.75 2.94 -7.95
N ASP A 42 -0.14 3.28 -9.07
CA ASP A 42 -0.86 3.43 -10.34
C ASP A 42 -0.61 2.22 -11.23
N TYR A 43 -1.69 1.71 -11.80
CA TYR A 43 -1.60 0.68 -12.82
C TYR A 43 -0.82 1.25 -14.03
N PRO A 44 0.12 0.53 -14.67
CA PRO A 44 0.39 -0.88 -14.40
C PRO A 44 1.49 -1.13 -13.37
N ASN A 45 2.35 -0.14 -13.04
CA ASN A 45 3.57 -0.48 -12.31
C ASN A 45 4.24 0.71 -11.60
N LYS A 46 3.52 1.76 -11.28
CA LYS A 46 4.10 2.91 -10.56
C LYS A 46 3.79 2.81 -9.07
N PHE A 47 4.84 2.74 -8.25
CA PHE A 47 4.76 2.64 -6.80
C PHE A 47 5.36 3.90 -6.19
N VAL A 48 4.56 4.66 -5.43
CA VAL A 48 4.99 5.98 -4.93
C VAL A 48 4.76 6.09 -3.43
N VAL A 49 5.78 6.55 -2.71
CA VAL A 49 5.69 6.91 -1.29
C VAL A 49 5.77 8.43 -1.18
N CYS A 50 4.82 9.02 -0.48
CA CYS A 50 4.74 10.47 -0.27
C CYS A 50 5.38 10.85 1.07
N THR A 51 6.68 10.64 1.17
CA THR A 51 7.44 10.82 2.42
C THR A 51 7.26 12.22 3.01
N ASN A 52 7.24 13.26 2.19
CA ASN A 52 7.04 14.62 2.67
C ASN A 52 5.66 14.83 3.29
N ASN A 53 4.63 14.21 2.74
CA ASN A 53 3.29 14.29 3.31
C ASN A 53 3.21 13.60 4.68
N ILE A 54 3.90 12.47 4.84
CA ILE A 54 3.97 11.78 6.12
C ILE A 54 4.68 12.67 7.15
N ARG A 55 5.82 13.25 6.77
CA ARG A 55 6.55 14.19 7.64
C ARG A 55 5.69 15.37 8.04
N ASN A 56 4.99 15.96 7.08
CA ASN A 56 4.19 17.16 7.31
C ASN A 56 2.93 16.88 8.14
N SER A 57 2.51 15.61 8.23
CA SER A 57 1.37 15.24 9.08
C SER A 57 1.68 15.36 10.56
N GLY A 58 2.97 15.36 10.93
CA GLY A 58 3.41 15.34 12.31
C GLY A 58 3.32 13.97 12.98
N TRP A 59 2.96 12.92 12.23
CA TRP A 59 2.85 11.57 12.76
C TRP A 59 4.20 10.85 12.73
N ASP A 60 4.33 9.77 13.49
CA ASP A 60 5.55 9.00 13.64
C ASP A 60 5.95 8.34 12.30
N MET A 61 7.02 8.84 11.70
CA MET A 61 7.51 8.32 10.42
C MET A 61 7.97 6.87 10.54
N SER A 62 8.54 6.48 11.70
CA SER A 62 9.00 5.10 11.90
C SER A 62 7.86 4.09 11.87
N ARG A 63 6.64 4.52 12.17
CA ARG A 63 5.44 3.69 12.11
C ARG A 63 4.75 3.82 10.76
N TYR A 64 4.53 5.03 10.28
CA TYR A 64 3.65 5.26 9.14
C TYR A 64 4.32 5.06 7.78
N ILE A 65 5.64 5.18 7.68
CA ILE A 65 6.34 4.83 6.45
C ILE A 65 6.28 3.33 6.17
N PRO A 66 6.66 2.44 7.10
CA PRO A 66 6.48 1.00 6.87
C PRO A 66 5.02 0.62 6.58
N GLU A 67 4.08 1.15 7.35
CA GLU A 67 2.66 0.87 7.15
C GLU A 67 2.20 1.27 5.74
N THR A 68 2.62 2.43 5.27
CA THR A 68 2.33 2.92 3.92
C THR A 68 2.93 1.99 2.86
N VAL A 69 4.19 1.60 3.02
CA VAL A 69 4.87 0.71 2.07
C VAL A 69 4.13 -0.62 1.98
N TYR A 70 3.76 -1.22 3.11
CA TYR A 70 3.03 -2.49 3.10
C TYR A 70 1.62 -2.34 2.53
N HIS A 71 0.92 -1.25 2.86
CA HIS A 71 -0.39 -0.95 2.29
C HIS A 71 -0.32 -0.89 0.76
N GLU A 72 0.62 -0.12 0.23
CA GLU A 72 0.76 0.04 -1.21
C GLU A 72 1.29 -1.25 -1.88
N ALA A 73 2.09 -2.04 -1.18
CA ALA A 73 2.55 -3.33 -1.70
C ALA A 73 1.39 -4.32 -1.89
N VAL A 74 0.35 -4.25 -1.06
CA VAL A 74 -0.87 -5.04 -1.28
C VAL A 74 -1.52 -4.64 -2.61
N HIS A 75 -1.60 -3.34 -2.90
CA HIS A 75 -2.12 -2.88 -4.19
C HIS A 75 -1.26 -3.35 -5.36
N ALA A 76 0.07 -3.41 -5.18
CA ALA A 76 0.96 -3.97 -6.20
C ALA A 76 0.64 -5.46 -6.45
N ALA A 77 0.45 -6.24 -5.39
CA ALA A 77 0.06 -7.64 -5.53
C ALA A 77 -1.28 -7.80 -6.26
N GLN A 78 -2.24 -6.91 -5.99
CA GLN A 78 -3.52 -6.89 -6.69
C GLN A 78 -3.34 -6.61 -8.19
N ILE A 79 -2.45 -5.67 -8.54
CA ILE A 79 -2.13 -5.41 -9.94
C ILE A 79 -1.56 -6.66 -10.60
N CYS A 80 -0.64 -7.37 -9.92
CA CYS A 80 -0.10 -8.63 -10.43
C CYS A 80 -1.15 -9.72 -10.56
N ASN A 81 -2.25 -9.63 -9.80
CA ASN A 81 -3.39 -10.54 -9.88
C ASN A 81 -4.44 -10.03 -10.87
N PHE A 82 -4.01 -9.71 -12.07
CA PHE A 82 -4.89 -9.19 -13.14
C PHE A 82 -5.63 -7.92 -12.73
N ASN A 83 -5.04 -7.12 -11.86
CA ASN A 83 -5.63 -5.90 -11.31
C ASN A 83 -6.96 -6.16 -10.58
N GLU A 84 -7.03 -7.30 -9.88
CA GLU A 84 -8.20 -7.73 -9.13
C GLU A 84 -7.86 -7.89 -7.65
N PRO A 85 -8.86 -7.80 -6.75
CA PRO A 85 -8.65 -8.16 -5.35
C PRO A 85 -8.14 -9.60 -5.26
N MET A 86 -7.31 -9.87 -4.24
CA MET A 86 -6.80 -11.22 -4.00
C MET A 86 -7.88 -12.15 -3.45
N GLY A 87 -8.97 -11.59 -2.92
CA GLY A 87 -10.09 -12.36 -2.39
C GLY A 87 -9.88 -12.89 -0.97
N ILE A 88 -8.84 -12.43 -0.27
CA ILE A 88 -8.42 -13.02 1.00
C ILE A 88 -9.18 -12.44 2.19
N SER A 89 -9.38 -11.11 2.21
CA SER A 89 -9.96 -10.44 3.38
C SER A 89 -11.39 -9.95 3.15
N SER A 90 -11.97 -10.23 2.00
CA SER A 90 -13.07 -9.45 1.43
C SER A 90 -14.37 -9.43 2.24
N LYS A 91 -14.72 -10.49 2.98
CA LYS A 91 -16.03 -10.54 3.63
C LYS A 91 -15.99 -10.90 5.10
N LEU A 92 -14.89 -11.48 5.56
CA LEU A 92 -14.85 -12.21 6.80
C LEU A 92 -13.81 -11.70 7.79
N MET A 93 -12.90 -10.85 7.37
CA MET A 93 -11.84 -10.34 8.22
C MET A 93 -12.25 -9.00 8.81
N PRO A 94 -12.53 -8.94 10.13
CA PRO A 94 -12.90 -7.67 10.74
C PRO A 94 -11.71 -6.72 10.75
N LEU A 95 -11.99 -5.44 10.51
CA LEU A 95 -11.01 -4.37 10.64
C LEU A 95 -11.30 -3.54 11.90
N PRO A 96 -10.26 -2.99 12.55
CA PRO A 96 -10.45 -2.00 13.58
C PRO A 96 -11.31 -0.84 13.10
N TRP A 97 -12.05 -0.22 14.01
CA TRP A 97 -12.99 0.84 13.66
C TRP A 97 -12.33 2.00 12.90
N ASN A 98 -11.12 2.40 13.31
CA ASN A 98 -10.39 3.48 12.64
C ASN A 98 -10.09 3.17 11.18
N LYS A 99 -9.71 1.92 10.87
CA LYS A 99 -9.45 1.50 9.48
C LYS A 99 -10.74 1.45 8.67
N MET A 100 -11.84 1.00 9.25
CA MET A 100 -13.14 1.02 8.58
C MET A 100 -13.58 2.45 8.25
N GLN A 101 -13.31 3.41 9.14
CA GLN A 101 -13.62 4.81 8.87
C GLN A 101 -12.74 5.36 7.74
N ASP A 102 -11.47 5.00 7.70
CA ASP A 102 -10.57 5.41 6.62
C ASP A 102 -11.08 4.93 5.26
N ILE A 103 -11.56 3.68 5.19
CA ILE A 103 -12.14 3.15 3.96
C ILE A 103 -13.40 3.94 3.59
N LYS A 104 -14.30 4.19 4.54
CA LYS A 104 -15.54 4.92 4.30
C LYS A 104 -15.31 6.36 3.84
N ASN A 105 -14.24 6.97 4.30
CA ASN A 105 -13.89 8.34 3.94
C ASN A 105 -13.19 8.43 2.58
N SER A 106 -12.81 7.31 1.98
CA SER A 106 -12.18 7.29 0.67
C SER A 106 -13.20 7.51 -0.42
N ALA A 107 -13.00 8.55 -1.23
CA ALA A 107 -13.88 8.85 -2.37
C ALA A 107 -13.90 7.72 -3.41
N LYS A 108 -12.89 6.87 -3.44
CA LYS A 108 -12.81 5.74 -4.38
C LYS A 108 -13.83 4.65 -4.05
N VAL A 109 -14.10 4.43 -2.77
CA VAL A 109 -14.92 3.30 -2.30
C VAL A 109 -16.39 3.47 -2.64
N SER A 110 -16.88 4.71 -2.69
CA SER A 110 -18.29 4.99 -3.00
C SER A 110 -18.69 4.59 -4.43
N LYS A 111 -17.73 4.26 -5.29
CA LYS A 111 -17.97 4.04 -6.73
C LYS A 111 -17.99 2.57 -7.13
N SER A 112 -17.41 1.67 -6.34
CA SER A 112 -17.24 0.28 -6.77
C SER A 112 -16.98 -0.63 -5.58
N TYR A 113 -17.69 -1.76 -5.54
CA TYR A 113 -17.44 -2.81 -4.56
C TYR A 113 -16.04 -3.42 -4.71
N LYS A 114 -15.56 -3.52 -5.94
CA LYS A 114 -14.21 -4.00 -6.22
C LYS A 114 -13.15 -3.11 -5.58
N VAL A 115 -13.31 -1.79 -5.66
CA VAL A 115 -12.39 -0.84 -5.02
C VAL A 115 -12.46 -0.98 -3.50
N TYR A 116 -13.65 -1.17 -2.95
CA TYR A 116 -13.81 -1.45 -1.51
C TYR A 116 -13.03 -2.70 -1.11
N GLN A 117 -13.15 -3.79 -1.86
CA GLN A 117 -12.43 -5.02 -1.57
C GLN A 117 -10.90 -4.81 -1.62
N LYS A 118 -10.41 -4.07 -2.61
CA LYS A 118 -8.98 -3.76 -2.71
C LYS A 118 -8.48 -2.96 -1.50
N GLU A 119 -9.21 -1.93 -1.10
CA GLU A 119 -8.83 -1.12 0.05
C GLU A 119 -8.94 -1.93 1.35
N HIS A 120 -9.96 -2.77 1.49
CA HIS A 120 -10.10 -3.63 2.67
C HIS A 120 -8.90 -4.56 2.83
N GLU A 121 -8.46 -5.18 1.74
CA GLU A 121 -7.25 -6.03 1.77
C GLU A 121 -6.02 -5.23 2.20
N ALA A 122 -5.83 -4.03 1.61
CA ALA A 122 -4.67 -3.21 1.90
C ALA A 122 -4.64 -2.77 3.38
N TYR A 123 -5.76 -2.31 3.91
CA TYR A 123 -5.85 -1.94 5.33
C TYR A 123 -5.71 -3.13 6.26
N TYR A 124 -6.20 -4.30 5.86
CA TYR A 124 -6.08 -5.50 6.69
C TYR A 124 -4.62 -5.98 6.79
N PHE A 125 -3.87 -5.94 5.68
CA PHE A 125 -2.52 -6.49 5.64
C PHE A 125 -1.41 -5.48 5.93
N GLU A 126 -1.70 -4.18 6.01
CA GLU A 126 -0.67 -3.15 6.13
C GLU A 126 0.21 -3.28 7.39
N ASP A 127 -0.27 -3.98 8.42
CA ASP A 127 0.47 -4.26 9.66
C ASP A 127 0.93 -5.72 9.76
N LYS A 128 0.94 -6.45 8.64
CA LYS A 128 1.32 -7.86 8.57
C LYS A 128 2.39 -8.06 7.49
N PRO A 129 3.64 -7.62 7.77
CA PRO A 129 4.68 -7.56 6.75
C PRO A 129 5.03 -8.90 6.13
N GLU A 130 5.01 -10.00 6.90
CA GLU A 130 5.34 -11.32 6.36
C GLU A 130 4.30 -11.79 5.36
N GLU A 131 3.03 -11.52 5.65
CA GLU A 131 1.92 -11.90 4.75
C GLU A 131 1.95 -11.06 3.48
N VAL A 132 2.24 -9.76 3.58
CA VAL A 132 2.37 -8.90 2.40
C VAL A 132 3.50 -9.40 1.51
N SER A 133 4.66 -9.71 2.07
CA SER A 133 5.79 -10.26 1.31
C SER A 133 5.41 -11.56 0.62
N TYR A 134 4.67 -12.44 1.32
CA TYR A 134 4.19 -13.70 0.76
C TYR A 134 3.29 -13.45 -0.46
N TYR A 135 2.34 -12.54 -0.37
CA TYR A 135 1.40 -12.30 -1.47
C TYR A 135 2.03 -11.59 -2.65
N VAL A 136 2.97 -10.67 -2.42
CA VAL A 136 3.75 -10.08 -3.52
C VAL A 136 4.48 -11.19 -4.28
N LYS A 137 5.15 -12.10 -3.58
CA LYS A 137 5.85 -13.22 -4.24
C LYS A 137 4.88 -14.15 -4.96
N LYS A 138 3.74 -14.44 -4.36
CA LYS A 138 2.75 -15.34 -4.93
C LYS A 138 2.17 -14.83 -6.24
N TYR A 139 1.84 -13.54 -6.31
CA TYR A 139 1.14 -12.98 -7.45
C TYR A 139 2.07 -12.33 -8.49
N CYS A 140 3.22 -11.83 -8.08
CA CYS A 140 4.11 -11.09 -8.97
C CYS A 140 5.26 -11.95 -9.55
N PHE A 141 5.38 -13.21 -9.12
CA PHE A 141 6.48 -14.09 -9.58
C PHE A 141 6.01 -15.47 -10.02
#